data_85f4db9a305f7cc3fd65604db1fdb73f
#
_entry.id   85f4db9a305f7cc3fd65604db1fdb73f
#
_cell.length_a   1.000
_cell.length_b   1.000
_cell.length_c   1.000
_cell.angle_alpha   90.00
_cell.angle_beta   90.00
_cell.angle_gamma   90.00
#
_symmetry.space_group_name_H-M   'P 1'
#
loop_
_entity.id
_entity.type
_entity.pdbx_description
1 polymer ?
#
loop_
_entity_poly.entity_id
_entity_poly.type
_entity_poly.pdbx_seq_one_letter_code
_entity_poly.pdbx_strand_id
1 'polypeptide(L)'
;MYQITFADIRKPAVSRRLPAELAGNRLMPDRHRIDDDLYATLRALIRADGDASAAIDSVSEVGGGSISRALVLGSGRRRHFVKLNDASLAAMFAAEADGLAALAACPALRVPRVCGHGVSGRHAYLVLEHLSLSRLQGGAPAAAAGRALAAMHRITGSHFGWPRDNFIGSSRQYNASQPTWPLFFARQRLLPQLELAQRHRQHERLVRSGERLAESLPLLFTAHRPAPSLLHGDLWSGNAALDESGRLALFDPAVYWGDRETDLAMSELFGGFPDSFHAAYREAWPLADGFAQRRLLYQLYHVLNHLNLFGGGYLHQAERMIDRLLAETGG
;
A
#
# COMPACT_ATOMS: atom_id res chain seq x y z
N MET A 1 8.17 -1.20 2.18
CA MET A 1 7.51 -0.05 1.54
C MET A 1 8.12 0.09 0.16
N TYR A 2 7.35 -0.22 -0.89
CA TYR A 2 7.79 0.02 -2.25
C TYR A 2 7.68 1.52 -2.49
N GLN A 3 8.82 2.19 -2.49
CA GLN A 3 8.92 3.39 -3.28
C GLN A 3 9.20 2.94 -4.72
N ILE A 4 8.16 2.86 -5.56
CA ILE A 4 8.37 3.25 -6.93
C ILE A 4 8.59 4.75 -6.81
N THR A 5 9.84 5.16 -6.63
CA THR A 5 10.15 6.58 -6.64
C THR A 5 9.89 7.06 -8.06
N PHE A 6 9.28 8.21 -8.20
CA PHE A 6 9.02 8.85 -9.48
C PHE A 6 10.27 9.10 -10.35
N ALA A 7 11.46 8.99 -9.79
CA ALA A 7 12.71 8.91 -10.53
C ALA A 7 12.76 7.68 -11.46
N ASP A 8 12.16 6.56 -11.03
CA ASP A 8 12.16 5.30 -11.79
C ASP A 8 11.10 5.29 -12.91
N ILE A 9 10.00 6.03 -12.75
CA ILE A 9 8.97 6.19 -13.78
C ILE A 9 9.48 7.10 -14.93
N ARG A 10 10.45 7.98 -14.68
CA ARG A 10 10.99 8.94 -15.67
C ARG A 10 12.24 8.48 -16.39
N LYS A 11 12.94 7.45 -15.93
CA LYS A 11 14.03 6.88 -16.70
C LYS A 11 13.41 6.03 -17.81
N PRO A 12 13.54 6.41 -19.10
CA PRO A 12 13.26 5.45 -20.16
C PRO A 12 14.12 4.24 -19.83
N ALA A 13 13.52 3.04 -19.86
CA ALA A 13 14.28 1.81 -19.78
C ALA A 13 15.41 1.98 -20.80
N VAL A 14 16.66 2.07 -20.32
CA VAL A 14 17.81 2.11 -21.21
C VAL A 14 17.86 0.73 -21.82
N SER A 15 17.09 0.55 -22.87
CA SER A 15 17.22 -0.53 -23.82
C SER A 15 18.61 -0.33 -24.44
N ARG A 16 19.62 -0.97 -23.89
CA ARG A 16 20.84 -1.21 -24.60
C ARG A 16 20.47 -2.11 -25.78
N ARG A 17 20.11 -1.52 -26.91
CA ARG A 17 20.13 -2.19 -28.18
C ARG A 17 21.60 -2.51 -28.44
N LEU A 18 21.95 -3.78 -28.33
CA LEU A 18 23.21 -4.30 -28.85
C LEU A 18 23.18 -4.19 -30.36
N PRO A 19 24.33 -3.88 -31.01
CA PRO A 19 24.43 -3.84 -32.48
C PRO A 19 24.03 -5.18 -33.08
N ALA A 20 23.40 -5.14 -34.26
CA ALA A 20 22.81 -6.26 -34.99
C ALA A 20 23.81 -7.29 -35.56
N GLU A 21 25.06 -7.33 -35.13
CA GLU A 21 26.12 -8.14 -35.78
C GLU A 21 26.50 -9.43 -35.05
N LEU A 22 25.76 -9.86 -34.03
CA LEU A 22 25.95 -11.18 -33.41
C LEU A 22 24.66 -12.03 -33.45
N ALA A 23 24.17 -12.23 -34.67
CA ALA A 23 23.06 -13.15 -34.94
C ALA A 23 23.52 -14.63 -34.88
N GLY A 24 23.91 -15.11 -33.71
CA GLY A 24 24.33 -16.51 -33.52
C GLY A 24 24.20 -17.02 -32.09
N ASN A 25 24.18 -16.16 -31.12
CA ASN A 25 23.99 -16.53 -29.73
C ASN A 25 22.91 -15.63 -29.12
N ARG A 26 21.68 -16.12 -29.01
CA ARG A 26 20.66 -15.45 -28.17
C ARG A 26 21.22 -15.38 -26.78
N LEU A 27 21.80 -14.23 -26.41
CA LEU A 27 22.18 -13.91 -25.04
C LEU A 27 20.90 -14.04 -24.21
N MET A 28 20.80 -15.12 -23.44
CA MET A 28 19.76 -15.31 -22.47
C MET A 28 19.77 -14.09 -21.54
N PRO A 29 18.59 -13.49 -21.22
CA PRO A 29 18.53 -12.43 -20.23
C PRO A 29 19.22 -12.89 -18.96
N ASP A 30 19.91 -11.98 -18.30
CA ASP A 30 20.82 -12.16 -17.18
C ASP A 30 20.26 -13.15 -16.13
N ARG A 31 20.51 -14.47 -16.34
CA ARG A 31 20.00 -15.60 -15.51
C ARG A 31 20.54 -15.53 -14.09
N HIS A 32 21.59 -14.75 -13.81
CA HIS A 32 22.17 -14.60 -12.48
C HIS A 32 21.24 -13.95 -11.45
N ARG A 33 20.07 -13.42 -11.89
CA ARG A 33 19.10 -12.74 -11.01
C ARG A 33 17.87 -13.59 -10.67
N ILE A 34 17.59 -14.64 -11.40
CA ILE A 34 16.42 -15.51 -11.25
C ILE A 34 16.92 -16.95 -11.42
N ASP A 35 16.65 -17.85 -10.43
CA ASP A 35 16.98 -19.26 -10.56
C ASP A 35 16.07 -19.96 -11.59
N ASP A 36 16.47 -21.16 -12.06
CA ASP A 36 15.79 -21.87 -13.15
C ASP A 36 14.35 -22.25 -12.78
N ASP A 37 14.09 -22.61 -11.52
CA ASP A 37 12.76 -22.99 -11.04
C ASP A 37 11.82 -21.79 -11.04
N LEU A 38 12.29 -20.65 -10.51
CA LEU A 38 11.53 -19.40 -10.52
C LEU A 38 11.29 -18.93 -11.96
N TYR A 39 12.31 -19.01 -12.82
CA TYR A 39 12.17 -18.66 -14.24
C TYR A 39 11.10 -19.51 -14.95
N ALA A 40 11.10 -20.82 -14.73
CA ALA A 40 10.09 -21.71 -15.30
C ALA A 40 8.68 -21.37 -14.80
N THR A 41 8.55 -21.08 -13.50
CA THR A 41 7.28 -20.68 -12.87
C THR A 41 6.75 -19.37 -13.45
N LEU A 42 7.58 -18.32 -13.53
CA LEU A 42 7.20 -17.02 -14.08
C LEU A 42 6.80 -17.13 -15.56
N ARG A 43 7.55 -17.92 -16.32
CA ARG A 43 7.23 -18.19 -17.73
C ARG A 43 5.87 -18.89 -17.90
N ALA A 44 5.55 -19.86 -17.04
CA ALA A 44 4.25 -20.53 -17.07
C ALA A 44 3.09 -19.58 -16.79
N LEU A 45 3.25 -18.65 -15.81
CA LEU A 45 2.26 -17.62 -15.50
C LEU A 45 2.05 -16.63 -16.64
N ILE A 46 3.13 -16.15 -17.26
CA ILE A 46 3.06 -15.24 -18.41
C ILE A 46 2.34 -15.92 -19.59
N ARG A 47 2.60 -17.21 -19.81
CA ARG A 47 1.89 -17.99 -20.84
C ARG A 47 0.39 -18.13 -20.52
N ALA A 48 0.03 -18.41 -19.28
CA ALA A 48 -1.36 -18.50 -18.84
C ALA A 48 -2.09 -17.15 -18.95
N ASP A 49 -1.37 -16.03 -18.85
CA ASP A 49 -1.90 -14.68 -19.04
C ASP A 49 -2.14 -14.30 -20.52
N GLY A 50 -2.04 -15.28 -21.42
CA GLY A 50 -2.39 -15.15 -22.84
C GLY A 50 -1.23 -14.69 -23.74
N ASP A 51 0.02 -14.84 -23.31
CA ASP A 51 1.18 -14.68 -24.15
C ASP A 51 1.64 -16.03 -24.72
N ALA A 52 1.18 -16.36 -25.92
CA ALA A 52 1.47 -17.65 -26.57
C ALA A 52 2.98 -17.85 -26.81
N SER A 53 3.77 -16.78 -26.98
CA SER A 53 5.23 -16.88 -27.19
C SER A 53 5.96 -17.22 -25.89
N ALA A 54 5.44 -16.76 -24.77
CA ALA A 54 5.93 -16.96 -23.39
C ALA A 54 7.47 -16.92 -23.22
N ALA A 55 8.16 -16.20 -24.10
CA ALA A 55 9.58 -15.98 -23.99
C ALA A 55 9.80 -14.72 -23.14
N ILE A 56 10.39 -14.85 -21.97
CA ILE A 56 10.90 -13.69 -21.26
C ILE A 56 12.12 -13.20 -22.02
N ASP A 57 11.95 -12.09 -22.74
CA ASP A 57 12.97 -11.49 -23.61
C ASP A 57 13.76 -10.39 -22.91
N SER A 58 13.25 -9.85 -21.80
CA SER A 58 13.93 -8.87 -20.99
C SER A 58 13.57 -8.99 -19.51
N VAL A 59 14.55 -8.71 -18.65
CA VAL A 59 14.41 -8.61 -17.19
C VAL A 59 15.08 -7.32 -16.77
N SER A 60 14.34 -6.41 -16.15
CA SER A 60 14.90 -5.19 -15.57
C SER A 60 14.53 -5.09 -14.10
N GLU A 61 15.48 -4.71 -13.26
CA GLU A 61 15.24 -4.47 -11.86
C GLU A 61 14.70 -3.06 -11.65
N VAL A 62 13.64 -2.96 -10.85
CA VAL A 62 13.06 -1.67 -10.46
C VAL A 62 13.62 -1.32 -9.09
N GLY A 63 14.35 -0.20 -9.02
CA GLY A 63 14.90 0.30 -7.75
C GLY A 63 13.82 0.87 -6.84
N GLY A 64 14.10 0.93 -5.53
CA GLY A 64 13.28 1.68 -4.56
C GLY A 64 12.42 0.85 -3.62
N GLY A 65 12.38 -0.46 -3.72
CA GLY A 65 11.69 -1.33 -2.75
C GLY A 65 12.53 -1.57 -1.49
N SER A 66 12.02 -1.21 -0.31
CA SER A 66 12.73 -1.46 0.97
C SER A 66 12.48 -2.85 1.54
N ILE A 67 11.46 -3.58 1.07
CA ILE A 67 10.99 -4.84 1.67
C ILE A 67 11.10 -6.02 0.71
N SER A 68 10.81 -5.84 -0.56
CA SER A 68 10.85 -6.90 -1.57
C SER A 68 11.60 -6.41 -2.81
N ARG A 69 12.21 -7.33 -3.51
CA ARG A 69 12.84 -7.06 -4.81
C ARG A 69 11.76 -6.93 -5.89
N ALA A 70 11.88 -5.95 -6.77
CA ALA A 70 10.94 -5.72 -7.86
C ALA A 70 11.62 -5.85 -9.22
N LEU A 71 10.94 -6.52 -10.15
CA LEU A 71 11.39 -6.72 -11.51
C LEU A 71 10.27 -6.34 -12.50
N VAL A 72 10.67 -5.89 -13.67
CA VAL A 72 9.80 -5.83 -14.84
C VAL A 72 10.28 -6.88 -15.83
N LEU A 73 9.40 -7.81 -16.19
CA LEU A 73 9.63 -8.81 -17.21
C LEU A 73 8.96 -8.37 -18.53
N GLY A 74 9.73 -8.37 -19.61
CA GLY A 74 9.21 -8.20 -20.96
C GLY A 74 8.97 -9.54 -21.62
N SER A 75 7.85 -9.67 -22.35
CA SER A 75 7.54 -10.78 -23.21
C SER A 75 6.82 -10.26 -24.46
N GLY A 76 7.53 -10.12 -25.56
CA GLY A 76 7.05 -9.48 -26.77
C GLY A 76 6.62 -8.02 -26.51
N ARG A 77 5.32 -7.75 -26.68
CA ARG A 77 4.73 -6.42 -26.40
C ARG A 77 4.20 -6.27 -24.97
N ARG A 78 4.14 -7.36 -24.21
CA ARG A 78 3.59 -7.36 -22.85
C ARG A 78 4.70 -7.15 -21.83
N ARG A 79 4.32 -6.55 -20.74
CA ARG A 79 5.18 -6.39 -19.55
C ARG A 79 4.44 -6.87 -18.32
N HIS A 80 5.18 -7.45 -17.38
CA HIS A 80 4.67 -7.90 -16.10
C HIS A 80 5.55 -7.30 -15.00
N PHE A 81 4.91 -6.86 -13.93
CA PHE A 81 5.60 -6.40 -12.74
C PHE A 81 5.66 -7.57 -11.74
N VAL A 82 6.85 -7.87 -11.25
CA VAL A 82 7.08 -9.02 -10.37
C VAL A 82 7.70 -8.55 -9.06
N LYS A 83 7.07 -8.91 -7.97
CA LYS A 83 7.63 -8.77 -6.62
C LYS A 83 8.20 -10.10 -6.17
N LEU A 84 9.40 -10.09 -5.59
CA LEU A 84 10.09 -11.26 -5.06
C LEU A 84 10.49 -11.03 -3.61
N ASN A 85 10.37 -12.09 -2.81
CA ASN A 85 10.84 -12.10 -1.43
C ASN A 85 11.24 -13.52 -1.02
N ASP A 86 11.68 -13.70 0.24
CA ASP A 86 11.90 -15.03 0.81
C ASP A 86 10.59 -15.83 0.86
N ALA A 87 10.67 -17.15 0.66
CA ALA A 87 9.49 -18.05 0.65
C ALA A 87 8.67 -17.97 1.95
N SER A 88 9.30 -17.68 3.09
CA SER A 88 8.62 -17.49 4.39
C SER A 88 7.66 -16.31 4.42
N LEU A 89 7.81 -15.36 3.49
CA LEU A 89 6.97 -14.16 3.35
C LEU A 89 5.85 -14.30 2.31
N ALA A 90 5.57 -15.51 1.83
CA ALA A 90 4.52 -15.76 0.83
C ALA A 90 3.13 -15.25 1.27
N ALA A 91 2.85 -15.28 2.57
CA ALA A 91 1.60 -14.75 3.14
C ALA A 91 1.38 -13.26 2.85
N MET A 92 2.47 -12.46 2.72
CA MET A 92 2.37 -11.03 2.37
C MET A 92 1.81 -10.87 0.95
N PHE A 93 2.33 -11.63 -0.01
CA PHE A 93 1.88 -11.55 -1.39
C PHE A 93 0.46 -12.09 -1.59
N ALA A 94 0.08 -13.14 -0.86
CA ALA A 94 -1.30 -13.60 -0.85
C ALA A 94 -2.26 -12.54 -0.29
N ALA A 95 -1.87 -11.83 0.77
CA ALA A 95 -2.67 -10.75 1.34
C ALA A 95 -2.74 -9.52 0.40
N GLU A 96 -1.65 -9.19 -0.29
CA GLU A 96 -1.63 -8.12 -1.30
C GLU A 96 -2.53 -8.46 -2.48
N ALA A 97 -2.49 -9.71 -2.98
CA ALA A 97 -3.36 -10.16 -4.06
C ALA A 97 -4.85 -10.05 -3.69
N ASP A 98 -5.22 -10.47 -2.47
CA ASP A 98 -6.59 -10.30 -1.96
C ASP A 98 -6.99 -8.82 -1.88
N GLY A 99 -6.08 -7.96 -1.41
CA GLY A 99 -6.32 -6.52 -1.33
C GLY A 99 -6.54 -5.87 -2.70
N LEU A 100 -5.71 -6.24 -3.68
CA LEU A 100 -5.87 -5.78 -5.07
C LEU A 100 -7.22 -6.23 -5.66
N ALA A 101 -7.62 -7.47 -5.40
CA ALA A 101 -8.92 -7.98 -5.84
C ALA A 101 -10.09 -7.21 -5.20
N ALA A 102 -9.98 -6.85 -3.92
CA ALA A 102 -10.99 -6.05 -3.24
C ALA A 102 -11.10 -4.63 -3.82
N LEU A 103 -9.97 -3.96 -4.06
CA LEU A 103 -9.96 -2.61 -4.67
C LEU A 103 -10.49 -2.63 -6.11
N ALA A 104 -10.25 -3.70 -6.86
CA ALA A 104 -10.75 -3.87 -8.23
C ALA A 104 -12.27 -3.96 -8.33
N ALA A 105 -12.98 -4.17 -7.20
CA ALA A 105 -14.44 -4.09 -7.15
C ALA A 105 -14.96 -2.65 -7.40
N CYS A 106 -14.12 -1.62 -7.28
CA CYS A 106 -14.46 -0.25 -7.61
C CYS A 106 -14.11 0.07 -9.08
N PRO A 107 -15.09 0.22 -9.99
CA PRO A 107 -14.81 0.46 -11.41
C PRO A 107 -14.21 1.85 -11.68
N ALA A 108 -14.30 2.79 -10.73
CA ALA A 108 -13.69 4.11 -10.84
C ALA A 108 -12.16 4.08 -10.70
N LEU A 109 -11.59 2.98 -10.20
CA LEU A 109 -10.15 2.82 -10.00
C LEU A 109 -9.50 2.03 -11.14
N ARG A 110 -8.21 2.22 -11.29
CA ARG A 110 -7.31 1.31 -11.99
C ARG A 110 -6.50 0.53 -10.95
N VAL A 111 -6.64 -0.76 -10.93
CA VAL A 111 -5.89 -1.65 -10.03
C VAL A 111 -5.12 -2.64 -10.89
N PRO A 112 -3.82 -2.88 -10.66
CA PRO A 112 -3.08 -3.84 -11.43
C PRO A 112 -3.68 -5.24 -11.23
N ARG A 113 -3.94 -5.94 -12.32
CA ARG A 113 -4.47 -7.30 -12.30
C ARG A 113 -3.39 -8.25 -11.77
N VAL A 114 -3.79 -9.14 -10.86
CA VAL A 114 -2.94 -10.22 -10.36
C VAL A 114 -2.90 -11.33 -11.42
N CYS A 115 -1.70 -11.62 -11.94
CA CYS A 115 -1.46 -12.73 -12.86
C CYS A 115 -1.19 -14.05 -12.12
N GLY A 116 -0.64 -13.95 -10.89
CA GLY A 116 -0.41 -15.09 -10.00
C GLY A 116 0.49 -14.75 -8.83
N HIS A 117 0.43 -15.54 -7.78
CA HIS A 117 1.33 -15.46 -6.64
C HIS A 117 1.59 -16.86 -6.07
N GLY A 118 2.67 -17.02 -5.32
CA GLY A 118 3.02 -18.30 -4.70
C GLY A 118 4.46 -18.41 -4.26
N VAL A 119 4.94 -19.64 -4.20
CA VAL A 119 6.32 -19.98 -3.84
C VAL A 119 6.95 -20.80 -4.96
N SER A 120 8.19 -20.51 -5.30
CA SER A 120 9.03 -21.28 -6.19
C SER A 120 10.44 -21.38 -5.59
N GLY A 121 10.84 -22.58 -5.19
CA GLY A 121 12.08 -22.79 -4.46
C GLY A 121 12.13 -21.96 -3.16
N ARG A 122 13.15 -21.13 -3.04
CA ARG A 122 13.34 -20.22 -1.89
C ARG A 122 12.63 -18.87 -2.03
N HIS A 123 11.90 -18.65 -3.13
CA HIS A 123 11.29 -17.37 -3.44
C HIS A 123 9.77 -17.40 -3.30
N ALA A 124 9.22 -16.44 -2.56
CA ALA A 124 7.86 -16.01 -2.73
C ALA A 124 7.79 -15.03 -3.90
N TYR A 125 6.72 -15.08 -4.68
CA TYR A 125 6.50 -14.18 -5.80
C TYR A 125 5.05 -13.68 -5.89
N LEU A 126 4.90 -12.47 -6.46
CA LEU A 126 3.63 -11.91 -6.91
C LEU A 126 3.87 -11.32 -8.30
N VAL A 127 3.09 -11.80 -9.27
CA VAL A 127 3.13 -11.32 -10.66
C VAL A 127 1.89 -10.49 -10.93
N LEU A 128 2.11 -9.25 -11.35
CA LEU A 128 1.09 -8.27 -11.66
C LEU A 128 1.20 -7.84 -13.13
N GLU A 129 0.10 -7.39 -13.67
CA GLU A 129 0.10 -6.57 -14.87
C GLU A 129 0.99 -5.34 -14.67
N HIS A 130 1.82 -5.04 -15.64
CA HIS A 130 2.59 -3.80 -15.62
C HIS A 130 1.73 -2.63 -16.11
N LEU A 131 1.62 -1.59 -15.30
CA LEU A 131 0.91 -0.36 -15.66
C LEU A 131 1.91 0.73 -16.03
N SER A 132 1.64 1.46 -17.11
CA SER A 132 2.32 2.72 -17.39
C SER A 132 1.67 3.81 -16.55
N LEU A 133 2.42 4.31 -15.60
CA LEU A 133 1.91 5.22 -14.57
C LEU A 133 2.58 6.59 -14.65
N SER A 134 1.83 7.63 -14.32
CA SER A 134 2.31 9.00 -14.18
C SER A 134 1.92 9.57 -12.83
N ARG A 135 2.63 10.62 -12.39
CA ARG A 135 2.35 11.31 -11.11
C ARG A 135 0.92 11.82 -11.07
N LEU A 136 0.32 11.76 -9.87
CA LEU A 136 -0.91 12.47 -9.56
C LEU A 136 -0.63 13.99 -9.58
N GLN A 137 -0.89 14.62 -10.73
CA GLN A 137 -0.72 16.07 -10.94
C GLN A 137 -1.98 16.80 -10.50
N GLY A 138 -1.84 18.08 -10.12
CA GLY A 138 -2.96 18.94 -9.73
C GLY A 138 -3.97 19.19 -10.85
N GLY A 139 -5.05 19.89 -10.51
CA GLY A 139 -6.11 20.23 -11.46
C GLY A 139 -7.15 19.14 -11.68
N ALA A 140 -7.71 19.06 -12.89
CA ALA A 140 -8.81 18.16 -13.22
C ALA A 140 -8.49 16.66 -13.01
N PRO A 141 -7.29 16.14 -13.35
CA PRO A 141 -6.95 14.74 -13.09
C PRO A 141 -6.96 14.39 -11.59
N ALA A 142 -6.40 15.26 -10.75
CA ALA A 142 -6.43 15.03 -9.30
C ALA A 142 -7.85 15.15 -8.72
N ALA A 143 -8.65 16.08 -9.23
CA ALA A 143 -10.06 16.20 -8.83
C ALA A 143 -10.85 14.93 -9.21
N ALA A 144 -10.62 14.37 -10.39
CA ALA A 144 -11.21 13.09 -10.80
C ALA A 144 -10.77 11.94 -9.89
N ALA A 145 -9.47 11.90 -9.54
CA ALA A 145 -8.92 10.92 -8.61
C ALA A 145 -9.53 11.04 -7.20
N GLY A 146 -9.76 12.24 -6.69
CA GLY A 146 -10.44 12.46 -5.41
C GLY A 146 -11.88 11.93 -5.40
N ARG A 147 -12.64 12.16 -6.47
CA ARG A 147 -13.99 11.59 -6.65
C ARG A 147 -13.95 10.05 -6.77
N ALA A 148 -12.96 9.50 -7.46
CA ALA A 148 -12.78 8.05 -7.57
C ALA A 148 -12.50 7.40 -6.21
N LEU A 149 -11.66 8.02 -5.37
CA LEU A 149 -11.43 7.57 -3.99
C LEU A 149 -12.72 7.63 -3.17
N ALA A 150 -13.53 8.69 -3.30
CA ALA A 150 -14.81 8.79 -2.61
C ALA A 150 -15.79 7.68 -3.05
N ALA A 151 -15.76 7.30 -4.33
CA ALA A 151 -16.58 6.18 -4.84
C ALA A 151 -16.11 4.84 -4.25
N MET A 152 -14.81 4.60 -4.13
CA MET A 152 -14.26 3.40 -3.45
C MET A 152 -14.72 3.34 -1.99
N HIS A 153 -14.59 4.43 -1.25
CA HIS A 153 -14.99 4.47 0.16
C HIS A 153 -16.49 4.25 0.40
N ARG A 154 -17.35 4.44 -0.62
CA ARG A 154 -18.77 4.11 -0.55
C ARG A 154 -19.08 2.62 -0.65
N ILE A 155 -18.10 1.81 -0.99
CA ILE A 155 -18.20 0.36 -0.85
C ILE A 155 -18.01 0.04 0.63
N THR A 156 -19.05 -0.49 1.27
CA THR A 156 -19.06 -0.71 2.73
C THR A 156 -19.24 -2.18 3.08
N GLY A 157 -18.59 -2.59 4.17
CA GLY A 157 -18.79 -3.88 4.80
C GLY A 157 -19.83 -3.83 5.91
N SER A 158 -20.07 -4.96 6.54
CA SER A 158 -21.01 -5.11 7.66
C SER A 158 -20.37 -4.85 9.03
N HIS A 159 -19.06 -4.81 9.12
CA HIS A 159 -18.28 -4.68 10.36
C HIS A 159 -16.92 -4.06 10.06
N PHE A 160 -16.24 -3.56 11.10
CA PHE A 160 -14.85 -3.11 11.02
C PHE A 160 -13.92 -4.31 11.08
N GLY A 161 -12.89 -4.34 10.22
CA GLY A 161 -11.92 -5.41 10.13
C GLY A 161 -11.79 -5.99 8.73
N TRP A 162 -11.20 -7.17 8.63
CA TRP A 162 -11.04 -7.88 7.36
C TRP A 162 -11.08 -9.40 7.63
N PRO A 163 -11.49 -10.25 6.68
CA PRO A 163 -11.57 -11.70 6.90
C PRO A 163 -10.25 -12.37 7.31
N ARG A 164 -9.13 -11.72 7.02
CA ARG A 164 -7.79 -12.20 7.40
C ARG A 164 -6.89 -11.05 7.82
N ASP A 165 -5.86 -11.36 8.62
CA ASP A 165 -4.77 -10.42 8.85
C ASP A 165 -3.99 -10.20 7.55
N ASN A 166 -3.41 -9.02 7.39
CA ASN A 166 -2.55 -8.66 6.27
C ASN A 166 -1.30 -7.93 6.77
N PHE A 167 -0.72 -7.08 5.96
CA PHE A 167 0.56 -6.44 6.27
C PHE A 167 0.53 -4.97 5.90
N ILE A 168 1.20 -4.15 6.72
CA ILE A 168 1.54 -2.77 6.43
C ILE A 168 3.06 -2.64 6.42
N GLY A 169 3.63 -2.50 5.22
CA GLY A 169 5.03 -2.78 5.04
C GLY A 169 5.32 -4.25 5.36
N SER A 170 6.34 -4.54 6.21
CA SER A 170 6.61 -5.90 6.72
C SER A 170 5.93 -6.18 8.06
N SER A 171 5.25 -5.21 8.67
CA SER A 171 4.53 -5.38 9.93
C SER A 171 3.22 -6.12 9.70
N ARG A 172 2.93 -7.13 10.54
CA ARG A 172 1.62 -7.76 10.56
C ARG A 172 0.55 -6.75 10.96
N GLN A 173 -0.53 -6.66 10.19
CA GLN A 173 -1.69 -5.83 10.46
C GLN A 173 -2.88 -6.72 10.84
N TYR A 174 -3.30 -6.63 12.10
CA TYR A 174 -4.39 -7.42 12.64
C TYR A 174 -5.74 -6.86 12.20
N ASN A 175 -6.68 -7.74 11.88
CA ASN A 175 -7.96 -7.36 11.29
C ASN A 175 -9.17 -8.06 11.92
N ALA A 176 -9.01 -8.64 13.11
CA ALA A 176 -10.12 -9.28 13.82
C ALA A 176 -11.27 -8.29 14.00
N SER A 177 -12.48 -8.72 13.65
CA SER A 177 -13.69 -7.89 13.66
C SER A 177 -13.97 -7.31 15.06
N GLN A 178 -14.40 -6.04 15.08
CA GLN A 178 -14.82 -5.35 16.30
C GLN A 178 -16.18 -4.65 16.05
N PRO A 179 -17.00 -4.52 17.12
CA PRO A 179 -18.35 -3.95 16.98
C PRO A 179 -18.36 -2.44 16.77
N THR A 180 -17.30 -1.74 17.17
CA THR A 180 -17.20 -0.28 17.03
C THR A 180 -15.85 0.12 16.49
N TRP A 181 -15.82 1.26 15.79
CA TRP A 181 -14.59 1.78 15.20
C TRP A 181 -13.53 2.14 16.25
N PRO A 182 -13.84 2.87 17.35
CA PRO A 182 -12.82 3.17 18.38
C PRO A 182 -12.18 1.90 18.95
N LEU A 183 -12.98 0.87 19.19
CA LEU A 183 -12.48 -0.41 19.71
C LEU A 183 -11.59 -1.12 18.68
N PHE A 184 -12.00 -1.11 17.41
CA PHE A 184 -11.17 -1.67 16.33
C PHE A 184 -9.83 -0.93 16.24
N PHE A 185 -9.86 0.40 16.19
CA PHE A 185 -8.64 1.19 16.04
C PHE A 185 -7.70 1.03 17.24
N ALA A 186 -8.23 1.00 18.46
CA ALA A 186 -7.44 0.69 19.65
C ALA A 186 -6.76 -0.67 19.55
N ARG A 187 -7.55 -1.75 19.37
CA ARG A 187 -7.10 -3.14 19.50
C ARG A 187 -6.32 -3.66 18.28
N GLN A 188 -6.67 -3.20 17.08
CA GLN A 188 -6.12 -3.74 15.85
C GLN A 188 -5.11 -2.78 15.18
N ARG A 189 -4.98 -1.55 15.67
CA ARG A 189 -4.07 -0.54 15.13
C ARG A 189 -3.08 -0.02 16.17
N LEU A 190 -3.54 0.66 17.21
CA LEU A 190 -2.62 1.30 18.16
C LEU A 190 -1.88 0.31 19.05
N LEU A 191 -2.61 -0.54 19.78
CA LEU A 191 -2.00 -1.45 20.76
C LEU A 191 -0.97 -2.41 20.12
N PRO A 192 -1.19 -3.02 18.94
CA PRO A 192 -0.17 -3.86 18.31
C PRO A 192 1.11 -3.09 17.94
N GLN A 193 1.00 -1.82 17.52
CA GLN A 193 2.17 -1.01 17.22
C GLN A 193 2.94 -0.61 18.48
N LEU A 194 2.24 -0.34 19.58
CA LEU A 194 2.86 -0.07 20.89
C LEU A 194 3.55 -1.31 21.44
N GLU A 195 2.94 -2.50 21.30
CA GLU A 195 3.54 -3.77 21.68
C GLU A 195 4.82 -4.06 20.89
N LEU A 196 4.84 -3.78 19.57
CA LEU A 196 6.06 -3.88 18.76
C LEU A 196 7.13 -2.91 19.25
N ALA A 197 6.78 -1.67 19.55
CA ALA A 197 7.71 -0.67 20.08
C ALA A 197 8.30 -1.11 21.44
N GLN A 198 7.49 -1.73 22.30
CA GLN A 198 7.93 -2.27 23.58
C GLN A 198 8.93 -3.44 23.41
N ARG A 199 8.66 -4.38 22.49
CA ARG A 199 9.53 -5.53 22.20
C ARG A 199 10.91 -5.09 21.69
N HIS A 200 11.00 -4.00 20.95
CA HIS A 200 12.25 -3.43 20.47
C HIS A 200 13.04 -2.66 21.55
N ARG A 201 12.67 -2.83 22.83
CA ARG A 201 13.29 -2.24 24.03
C ARG A 201 13.36 -0.72 24.03
N GLN A 202 12.41 -0.08 23.42
CA GLN A 202 12.40 1.37 23.35
C GLN A 202 11.06 1.90 23.85
N HIS A 203 11.12 2.90 24.75
CA HIS A 203 10.08 3.89 24.92
C HIS A 203 8.95 3.53 25.89
N GLU A 204 9.27 3.16 27.13
CA GLU A 204 8.25 2.96 28.18
C GLU A 204 7.27 4.13 28.29
N ARG A 205 7.75 5.39 28.14
CA ARG A 205 6.88 6.57 28.14
C ARG A 205 5.88 6.54 26.99
N LEU A 206 6.38 6.27 25.76
CA LEU A 206 5.54 6.17 24.55
C LEU A 206 4.45 5.12 24.75
N VAL A 207 4.82 3.93 25.25
CA VAL A 207 3.88 2.81 25.44
C VAL A 207 2.81 3.18 26.45
N ARG A 208 3.19 3.63 27.67
CA ARG A 208 2.21 4.03 28.70
C ARG A 208 1.26 5.14 28.25
N SER A 209 1.80 6.17 27.59
CA SER A 209 0.96 7.27 27.09
C SER A 209 0.07 6.81 25.92
N GLY A 210 0.56 5.92 25.07
CA GLY A 210 -0.21 5.33 23.99
C GLY A 210 -1.33 4.40 24.46
N GLU A 211 -1.12 3.63 25.53
CA GLU A 211 -2.15 2.79 26.16
C GLU A 211 -3.26 3.65 26.75
N ARG A 212 -2.91 4.74 27.48
CA ARG A 212 -3.90 5.72 27.98
C ARG A 212 -4.70 6.35 26.83
N LEU A 213 -4.03 6.69 25.71
CA LEU A 213 -4.71 7.19 24.52
C LEU A 213 -5.68 6.14 23.96
N ALA A 214 -5.27 4.87 23.86
CA ALA A 214 -6.13 3.79 23.37
C ALA A 214 -7.41 3.63 24.22
N GLU A 215 -7.32 3.81 25.55
CA GLU A 215 -8.46 3.80 26.45
C GLU A 215 -9.39 5.01 26.24
N SER A 216 -8.83 6.18 25.94
CA SER A 216 -9.58 7.43 25.75
C SER A 216 -10.19 7.60 24.35
N LEU A 217 -9.90 6.71 23.38
CA LEU A 217 -10.38 6.83 22.01
C LEU A 217 -11.88 7.05 21.86
N PRO A 218 -12.78 6.42 22.65
CA PRO A 218 -14.22 6.68 22.52
C PRO A 218 -14.60 8.17 22.64
N LEU A 219 -13.81 8.98 23.36
CA LEU A 219 -14.06 10.41 23.52
C LEU A 219 -13.87 11.21 22.21
N LEU A 220 -12.97 10.75 21.32
CA LEU A 220 -12.74 11.36 20.01
C LEU A 220 -13.85 11.02 18.99
N PHE A 221 -14.73 10.08 19.32
CA PHE A 221 -15.78 9.56 18.41
C PHE A 221 -17.20 9.77 18.95
N THR A 222 -17.40 10.68 19.90
CA THR A 222 -18.73 10.92 20.51
C THR A 222 -19.78 11.36 19.48
N ALA A 223 -19.38 12.20 18.53
CA ALA A 223 -20.24 12.72 17.46
C ALA A 223 -19.96 12.07 16.09
N HIS A 224 -18.93 11.23 15.96
CA HIS A 224 -18.54 10.60 14.69
C HIS A 224 -18.82 9.10 14.70
N ARG A 225 -19.65 8.65 13.78
CA ARG A 225 -20.01 7.23 13.61
C ARG A 225 -19.71 6.80 12.18
N PRO A 226 -18.46 6.38 11.91
CA PRO A 226 -18.06 6.01 10.57
C PRO A 226 -18.79 4.75 10.09
N ALA A 227 -19.06 4.67 8.79
CA ALA A 227 -19.39 3.42 8.14
C ALA A 227 -18.10 2.60 7.90
N PRO A 228 -18.19 1.26 7.91
CA PRO A 228 -17.06 0.40 7.55
C PRO A 228 -16.78 0.49 6.05
N SER A 229 -16.09 1.52 5.61
CA SER A 229 -15.69 1.75 4.22
C SER A 229 -14.53 0.84 3.80
N LEU A 230 -14.49 0.42 2.52
CA LEU A 230 -13.32 -0.21 1.95
C LEU A 230 -12.17 0.79 1.92
N LEU A 231 -11.07 0.48 2.61
CA LEU A 231 -9.87 1.31 2.65
C LEU A 231 -8.76 0.72 1.81
N HIS A 232 -7.91 1.59 1.26
CA HIS A 232 -6.60 1.21 0.76
C HIS A 232 -5.68 0.76 1.91
N GLY A 233 -5.75 1.47 3.05
CA GLY A 233 -5.05 1.16 4.29
C GLY A 233 -3.59 1.63 4.36
N ASP A 234 -2.99 2.00 3.22
CA ASP A 234 -1.65 2.61 3.12
C ASP A 234 -1.61 3.63 1.98
N LEU A 235 -2.54 4.60 2.00
CA LEU A 235 -2.75 5.56 0.91
C LEU A 235 -1.80 6.77 1.03
N TRP A 236 -0.60 6.63 0.53
CA TRP A 236 0.34 7.74 0.35
C TRP A 236 0.75 7.89 -1.13
N SER A 237 1.45 8.96 -1.47
CA SER A 237 1.78 9.29 -2.87
C SER A 237 2.64 8.25 -3.60
N GLY A 238 3.28 7.33 -2.87
CA GLY A 238 4.03 6.21 -3.45
C GLY A 238 3.15 5.04 -3.89
N ASN A 239 1.89 4.97 -3.42
CA ASN A 239 0.95 3.89 -3.71
C ASN A 239 -0.22 4.35 -4.59
N ALA A 240 -0.15 5.57 -5.13
CA ALA A 240 -1.18 6.19 -5.98
C ALA A 240 -0.56 6.91 -7.18
N ALA A 241 -1.14 6.73 -8.35
CA ALA A 241 -0.69 7.32 -9.61
C ALA A 241 -1.87 7.52 -10.58
N LEU A 242 -1.61 8.06 -11.76
CA LEU A 242 -2.58 8.06 -12.86
C LEU A 242 -2.15 7.06 -13.92
N ASP A 243 -3.11 6.29 -14.45
CA ASP A 243 -2.88 5.46 -15.64
C ASP A 243 -2.85 6.32 -16.92
N GLU A 244 -2.60 5.71 -18.07
CA GLU A 244 -2.53 6.37 -19.37
C GLU A 244 -3.85 7.07 -19.76
N SER A 245 -4.98 6.65 -19.19
CA SER A 245 -6.30 7.26 -19.40
C SER A 245 -6.63 8.36 -18.39
N GLY A 246 -5.72 8.64 -17.44
CA GLY A 246 -5.91 9.63 -16.38
C GLY A 246 -6.75 9.12 -15.20
N ARG A 247 -7.03 7.81 -15.07
CA ARG A 247 -7.73 7.23 -13.94
C ARG A 247 -6.79 7.04 -12.75
N LEU A 248 -7.31 7.16 -11.54
CA LEU A 248 -6.58 6.85 -10.31
C LEU A 248 -6.18 5.37 -10.29
N ALA A 249 -4.89 5.11 -10.32
CA ALA A 249 -4.31 3.80 -10.13
C ALA A 249 -3.84 3.65 -8.68
N LEU A 250 -4.28 2.55 -8.01
CA LEU A 250 -3.89 2.20 -6.65
C LEU A 250 -3.21 0.83 -6.63
N PHE A 251 -2.16 0.72 -5.83
CA PHE A 251 -1.34 -0.50 -5.70
C PHE A 251 -0.70 -0.56 -4.30
N ASP A 252 -0.15 -1.72 -3.91
CA ASP A 252 0.44 -1.97 -2.60
C ASP A 252 -0.55 -1.74 -1.43
N PRO A 253 -1.76 -2.31 -1.47
CA PRO A 253 -2.77 -2.07 -0.47
C PRO A 253 -2.53 -2.87 0.83
N ALA A 254 -3.06 -2.31 1.93
CA ALA A 254 -3.21 -2.95 3.23
C ALA A 254 -4.69 -2.91 3.66
N VAL A 255 -5.59 -3.49 2.84
CA VAL A 255 -7.04 -3.29 2.90
C VAL A 255 -7.69 -3.74 4.22
N TYR A 256 -8.73 -3.03 4.60
CA TYR A 256 -9.68 -3.42 5.64
C TYR A 256 -10.93 -2.53 5.59
N TRP A 257 -12.00 -2.96 6.26
CA TRP A 257 -13.20 -2.16 6.49
C TRP A 257 -12.95 -1.21 7.66
N GLY A 258 -12.96 0.09 7.41
CA GLY A 258 -12.64 1.09 8.42
C GLY A 258 -13.27 2.46 8.16
N ASP A 259 -12.88 3.44 8.99
CA ASP A 259 -13.24 4.83 8.74
C ASP A 259 -12.46 5.38 7.54
N ARG A 260 -13.18 5.84 6.52
CA ARG A 260 -12.62 6.43 5.31
C ARG A 260 -11.63 7.59 5.55
N GLU A 261 -11.78 8.28 6.68
CA GLU A 261 -10.88 9.37 7.08
C GLU A 261 -9.44 8.88 7.32
N THR A 262 -9.24 7.57 7.55
CA THR A 262 -7.91 6.96 7.72
C THR A 262 -7.05 7.11 6.46
N ASP A 263 -7.60 6.79 5.29
CA ASP A 263 -6.88 6.95 4.02
C ASP A 263 -6.60 8.42 3.70
N LEU A 264 -7.55 9.30 4.01
CA LEU A 264 -7.36 10.75 3.83
C LEU A 264 -6.25 11.29 4.74
N ALA A 265 -6.22 10.86 6.00
CA ALA A 265 -5.16 11.22 6.93
C ALA A 265 -3.77 10.77 6.44
N MET A 266 -3.69 9.54 5.89
CA MET A 266 -2.43 9.02 5.35
C MET A 266 -2.00 9.77 4.09
N SER A 267 -2.93 10.15 3.21
CA SER A 267 -2.61 10.90 1.98
C SER A 267 -2.02 12.29 2.26
N GLU A 268 -2.25 12.85 3.45
CA GLU A 268 -1.69 14.13 3.90
C GLU A 268 -0.35 13.99 4.67
N LEU A 269 -0.05 12.79 5.24
CA LEU A 269 1.06 12.62 6.19
C LEU A 269 2.45 12.86 5.57
N PHE A 270 2.68 12.31 4.38
CA PHE A 270 3.97 12.43 3.68
C PHE A 270 3.89 13.35 2.45
N GLY A 271 2.75 14.02 2.25
CA GLY A 271 2.50 14.91 1.13
C GLY A 271 2.33 14.19 -0.21
N GLY A 272 2.25 14.99 -1.25
CA GLY A 272 2.22 14.49 -2.62
C GLY A 272 0.82 14.38 -3.25
N PHE A 273 -0.25 14.46 -2.47
CA PHE A 273 -1.61 14.59 -3.02
C PHE A 273 -1.96 16.07 -3.17
N PRO A 274 -2.39 16.51 -4.38
CA PRO A 274 -2.73 17.91 -4.63
C PRO A 274 -4.00 18.37 -3.90
N ASP A 275 -4.11 19.67 -3.59
CA ASP A 275 -5.29 20.26 -2.95
C ASP A 275 -6.59 19.99 -3.72
N SER A 276 -6.52 19.97 -5.07
CA SER A 276 -7.66 19.66 -5.94
C SER A 276 -8.20 18.23 -5.73
N PHE A 277 -7.33 17.28 -5.33
CA PHE A 277 -7.76 15.93 -4.94
C PHE A 277 -8.61 15.96 -3.68
N HIS A 278 -8.11 16.58 -2.61
CA HIS A 278 -8.83 16.67 -1.34
C HIS A 278 -10.10 17.52 -1.43
N ALA A 279 -10.08 18.60 -2.22
CA ALA A 279 -11.26 19.44 -2.45
C ALA A 279 -12.37 18.65 -3.15
N ALA A 280 -12.05 17.93 -4.23
CA ALA A 280 -13.02 17.12 -4.97
C ALA A 280 -13.52 15.91 -4.17
N TYR A 281 -12.66 15.31 -3.33
CA TYR A 281 -13.11 14.28 -2.40
C TYR A 281 -14.16 14.84 -1.42
N ARG A 282 -13.87 15.98 -0.77
CA ARG A 282 -14.78 16.64 0.19
C ARG A 282 -16.08 17.11 -0.46
N GLU A 283 -16.03 17.55 -1.71
CA GLU A 283 -17.21 17.87 -2.51
C GLU A 283 -18.09 16.62 -2.73
N ALA A 284 -17.48 15.50 -3.12
CA ALA A 284 -18.17 14.24 -3.36
C ALA A 284 -18.72 13.60 -2.08
N TRP A 285 -18.00 13.71 -0.98
CA TRP A 285 -18.37 13.18 0.33
C TRP A 285 -17.78 14.01 1.46
N PRO A 286 -18.54 14.99 2.00
CA PRO A 286 -18.08 15.87 3.06
C PRO A 286 -17.55 15.12 4.28
N LEU A 287 -16.53 15.69 4.93
CA LEU A 287 -15.97 15.16 6.18
C LEU A 287 -16.84 15.57 7.36
N ALA A 288 -16.86 14.75 8.39
CA ALA A 288 -17.55 15.08 9.62
C ALA A 288 -16.72 16.09 10.46
N ASP A 289 -17.40 16.84 11.31
CA ASP A 289 -16.76 17.73 12.28
C ASP A 289 -15.76 16.94 13.16
N GLY A 290 -14.67 17.59 13.57
CA GLY A 290 -13.61 16.97 14.35
C GLY A 290 -12.61 16.15 13.52
N PHE A 291 -12.64 16.21 12.18
CA PHE A 291 -11.66 15.50 11.34
C PHE A 291 -10.21 15.86 11.69
N ALA A 292 -9.92 17.11 12.06
CA ALA A 292 -8.56 17.56 12.38
C ALA A 292 -7.94 16.75 13.53
N GLN A 293 -8.71 16.43 14.56
CA GLN A 293 -8.29 15.61 15.69
C GLN A 293 -8.14 14.14 15.28
N ARG A 294 -9.15 13.59 14.60
CA ARG A 294 -9.10 12.19 14.11
C ARG A 294 -7.99 11.98 13.09
N ARG A 295 -7.69 12.98 12.24
CA ARG A 295 -6.55 12.95 11.32
C ARG A 295 -5.24 12.71 12.07
N LEU A 296 -5.00 13.42 13.17
CA LEU A 296 -3.79 13.25 13.98
C LEU A 296 -3.71 11.82 14.55
N LEU A 297 -4.84 11.27 15.02
CA LEU A 297 -4.93 9.90 15.50
C LEU A 297 -4.60 8.89 14.40
N TYR A 298 -5.16 9.05 13.20
CA TYR A 298 -4.92 8.13 12.09
C TYR A 298 -3.49 8.19 11.59
N GLN A 299 -2.92 9.38 11.52
CA GLN A 299 -1.51 9.57 11.19
C GLN A 299 -0.58 8.93 12.22
N LEU A 300 -0.94 8.95 13.50
CA LEU A 300 -0.15 8.32 14.56
C LEU A 300 0.09 6.82 14.31
N TYR A 301 -0.91 6.09 13.81
CA TYR A 301 -0.75 4.68 13.45
C TYR A 301 0.40 4.47 12.46
N HIS A 302 0.44 5.26 11.41
CA HIS A 302 1.50 5.16 10.40
C HIS A 302 2.86 5.63 10.93
N VAL A 303 2.90 6.65 11.78
CA VAL A 303 4.13 7.11 12.45
C VAL A 303 4.69 6.03 13.36
N LEU A 304 3.84 5.34 14.14
CA LEU A 304 4.25 4.21 14.98
C LEU A 304 4.76 3.04 14.13
N ASN A 305 4.10 2.71 13.02
CA ASN A 305 4.58 1.69 12.10
C ASN A 305 5.97 2.05 11.52
N HIS A 306 6.17 3.32 11.14
CA HIS A 306 7.47 3.79 10.66
C HIS A 306 8.55 3.76 11.77
N LEU A 307 8.19 4.08 13.01
CA LEU A 307 9.08 3.92 14.16
C LEU A 307 9.53 2.46 14.30
N ASN A 308 8.62 1.51 14.21
CA ASN A 308 8.90 0.09 14.34
C ASN A 308 9.73 -0.47 13.18
N LEU A 309 9.55 0.04 11.97
CA LEU A 309 10.25 -0.42 10.76
C LEU A 309 11.63 0.25 10.57
N PHE A 310 11.73 1.56 10.87
CA PHE A 310 12.87 2.38 10.47
C PHE A 310 13.58 3.08 11.64
N GLY A 311 12.99 3.05 12.83
CA GLY A 311 13.63 3.55 14.07
C GLY A 311 13.57 5.06 14.28
N GLY A 312 14.51 5.53 15.07
CA GLY A 312 14.74 6.77 15.78
C GLY A 312 14.09 8.10 15.40
N GLY A 313 14.01 8.46 14.14
CA GLY A 313 13.45 9.77 13.73
C GLY A 313 11.96 9.97 14.04
N TYR A 314 11.22 8.88 14.17
CA TYR A 314 9.76 8.91 14.36
C TYR A 314 9.33 8.94 15.84
N LEU A 315 10.23 8.65 16.78
CA LEU A 315 9.87 8.60 18.21
C LEU A 315 9.30 9.91 18.73
N HIS A 316 10.05 10.98 18.61
CA HIS A 316 9.62 12.29 19.11
C HIS A 316 8.35 12.80 18.41
N GLN A 317 8.15 12.39 17.13
CA GLN A 317 6.91 12.71 16.44
C GLN A 317 5.73 11.95 17.05
N ALA A 318 5.86 10.65 17.30
CA ALA A 318 4.84 9.83 17.93
C ALA A 318 4.48 10.33 19.33
N GLU A 319 5.49 10.61 20.17
CA GLU A 319 5.28 11.16 21.52
C GLU A 319 4.49 12.47 21.49
N ARG A 320 4.90 13.44 20.67
CA ARG A 320 4.18 14.73 20.55
C ARG A 320 2.74 14.54 20.06
N MET A 321 2.51 13.59 19.14
CA MET A 321 1.16 13.32 18.64
C MET A 321 0.28 12.71 19.73
N ILE A 322 0.82 11.80 20.55
CA ILE A 322 0.10 11.19 21.68
C ILE A 322 -0.21 12.26 22.74
N ASP A 323 0.79 13.07 23.15
CA ASP A 323 0.61 14.13 24.16
C ASP A 323 -0.50 15.11 23.72
N ARG A 324 -0.53 15.51 22.45
CA ARG A 324 -1.57 16.39 21.90
C ARG A 324 -2.95 15.73 21.93
N LEU A 325 -3.06 14.46 21.52
CA LEU A 325 -4.34 13.73 21.51
C LEU A 325 -4.88 13.53 22.91
N LEU A 326 -4.02 13.24 23.91
CA LEU A 326 -4.41 13.12 25.30
C LEU A 326 -4.92 14.49 25.85
N ALA A 327 -4.27 15.60 25.53
CA ALA A 327 -4.75 16.92 25.92
C ALA A 327 -6.15 17.25 25.36
N GLU A 328 -6.49 16.76 24.15
CA GLU A 328 -7.82 16.92 23.54
C GLU A 328 -8.89 16.00 24.16
N THR A 329 -8.50 14.92 24.81
CA THR A 329 -9.42 13.98 25.50
C THR A 329 -9.57 14.24 26.99
N GLY A 330 -8.90 15.29 27.53
CA GLY A 330 -8.97 15.66 28.96
C GLY A 330 -8.19 14.72 29.88
N GLY A 331 -7.20 14.01 29.34
CA GLY A 331 -6.36 13.04 30.05
C GLY A 331 -5.01 13.57 30.51
#